data_cb32344899404901465dae29026c6db2
#
_entry.id   cb32344899404901465dae29026c6db2
#
_cell.length_a   1.000
_cell.length_b   1.000
_cell.length_c   1.000
_cell.angle_alpha   90.00
_cell.angle_beta   90.00
_cell.angle_gamma   90.00
#
_symmetry.space_group_name_H-M   'P 1'
#
loop_
_entity.id
_entity.type
_entity.pdbx_description
1 polymer ?
#
loop_
_entity_poly.entity_id
_entity_poly.type
_entity_poly.pdbx_seq_one_letter_code
_entity_poly.pdbx_strand_id
1 'polypeptide(L)'
;MTEESVIEFPCDFPIKMMGRDTPEFRATARRLVENHVGPVAEKSIQVNLSGKGNFVSVTVTVTATSQQQLDDIYRDVSGHDDVLMAL
;
A
#
# COMPACT_ATOMS: atom_id res chain seq x y z
N MET A 1 14.27 23.50 -11.63
CA MET A 1 14.17 22.94 -11.37
C MET A 1 13.77 22.54 -10.70
N THR A 2 13.60 22.26 -10.43
CA THR A 2 13.39 21.76 -9.74
C THR A 2 13.41 20.81 -9.30
N GLU A 3 13.67 20.51 -8.78
CA GLU A 3 13.60 19.61 -8.31
C GLU A 3 12.86 18.99 -7.88
N GLU A 4 12.76 19.06 -8.07
CA GLU A 4 11.93 18.38 -7.77
C GLU A 4 11.98 17.38 -6.94
N SER A 5 11.28 17.00 -6.48
CA SER A 5 11.33 16.04 -5.49
C SER A 5 11.88 14.77 -6.04
N VAL A 6 13.11 14.52 -5.75
CA VAL A 6 13.77 13.31 -6.19
C VAL A 6 13.68 12.31 -5.05
N ILE A 7 13.02 11.18 -5.32
CA ILE A 7 12.98 10.10 -4.35
C ILE A 7 14.29 9.33 -4.48
N GLU A 8 15.00 9.20 -3.37
CA GLU A 8 16.24 8.43 -3.35
C GLU A 8 15.95 7.01 -2.90
N PHE A 9 16.44 6.03 -3.63
CA PHE A 9 16.23 4.63 -3.33
C PHE A 9 17.52 4.01 -2.79
N PRO A 10 17.39 3.03 -1.86
CA PRO A 10 16.14 2.55 -1.29
C PRO A 10 15.54 3.53 -0.30
N CYS A 11 14.24 3.52 -0.17
CA CYS A 11 13.57 4.39 0.79
C CYS A 11 12.32 3.70 1.33
N ASP A 12 11.94 4.09 2.54
CA ASP A 12 10.69 3.59 3.11
C ASP A 12 9.54 4.41 2.55
N PHE A 13 8.53 3.71 2.06
CA PHE A 13 7.41 4.35 1.40
C PHE A 13 6.10 3.74 1.87
N PRO A 14 5.14 4.55 2.35
CA PRO A 14 3.85 4.02 2.80
C PRO A 14 2.90 3.85 1.63
N ILE A 15 2.34 2.66 1.50
CA ILE A 15 1.32 2.37 0.49
C ILE A 15 -0.01 2.30 1.24
N LYS A 16 -0.90 3.23 0.97
CA LYS A 16 -2.18 3.29 1.66
C LYS A 16 -3.29 2.81 0.75
N MET A 17 -4.08 1.86 1.23
CA MET A 17 -5.16 1.26 0.47
C MET A 17 -6.44 1.34 1.30
N MET A 18 -7.53 1.76 0.69
CA MET A 18 -8.83 1.84 1.36
C MET A 18 -9.80 0.87 0.73
N GLY A 19 -10.58 0.22 1.55
CA GLY A 19 -11.62 -0.70 1.10
C GLY A 19 -12.64 -0.94 2.18
N ARG A 20 -13.57 -1.86 1.93
CA ARG A 20 -14.55 -2.23 2.93
C ARG A 20 -13.88 -3.03 4.03
N ASP A 21 -14.37 -2.87 5.25
CA ASP A 21 -13.75 -3.51 6.41
C ASP A 21 -14.16 -4.99 6.45
N THR A 22 -13.38 -5.81 5.79
CA THR A 22 -13.54 -7.26 5.81
C THR A 22 -12.18 -7.88 6.09
N PRO A 23 -12.16 -9.08 6.72
CA PRO A 23 -10.88 -9.77 6.92
C PRO A 23 -10.18 -10.06 5.60
N GLU A 24 -10.95 -10.35 4.55
CA GLU A 24 -10.39 -10.63 3.24
C GLU A 24 -9.64 -9.43 2.68
N PHE A 25 -10.17 -8.23 2.88
CA PHE A 25 -9.53 -7.03 2.35
C PHE A 25 -8.15 -6.84 2.96
N ARG A 26 -8.04 -7.03 4.27
CA ARG A 26 -6.75 -6.84 4.94
C ARG A 26 -5.72 -7.83 4.43
N ALA A 27 -6.12 -9.08 4.27
CA ALA A 27 -5.23 -10.10 3.74
C ALA A 27 -4.86 -9.80 2.28
N THR A 28 -5.82 -9.33 1.49
CA THR A 28 -5.59 -8.99 0.10
C THR A 28 -4.61 -7.83 -0.03
N ALA A 29 -4.81 -6.77 0.78
CA ALA A 29 -3.93 -5.61 0.73
C ALA A 29 -2.50 -5.99 1.01
N ARG A 30 -2.29 -6.81 2.04
CA ARG A 30 -0.95 -7.27 2.39
C ARG A 30 -0.35 -8.09 1.25
N ARG A 31 -1.13 -9.03 0.70
CA ARG A 31 -0.63 -9.89 -0.35
C ARG A 31 -0.26 -9.13 -1.61
N LEU A 32 -1.07 -8.13 -1.98
CA LEU A 32 -0.78 -7.34 -3.17
C LEU A 32 0.58 -6.66 -3.07
N VAL A 33 0.90 -6.14 -1.88
CA VAL A 33 2.17 -5.49 -1.67
C VAL A 33 3.30 -6.52 -1.58
N GLU A 34 3.07 -7.62 -0.87
CA GLU A 34 4.10 -8.63 -0.69
C GLU A 34 4.50 -9.31 -1.99
N ASN A 35 3.63 -9.29 -2.99
CA ASN A 35 3.98 -9.83 -4.30
C ASN A 35 5.15 -9.07 -4.95
N HIS A 36 5.40 -7.85 -4.50
CA HIS A 36 6.44 -7.01 -5.09
C HIS A 36 7.66 -6.85 -4.20
N VAL A 37 7.48 -6.95 -2.88
CA VAL A 37 8.58 -6.65 -1.95
C VAL A 37 8.91 -7.81 -1.03
N GLY A 38 8.16 -8.91 -1.12
CA GLY A 38 8.36 -10.03 -0.21
C GLY A 38 7.66 -9.81 1.12
N PRO A 39 7.91 -10.72 2.09
CA PRO A 39 7.20 -10.66 3.37
C PRO A 39 7.37 -9.33 4.08
N VAL A 40 6.27 -8.84 4.65
CA VAL A 40 6.24 -7.57 5.36
C VAL A 40 5.96 -7.84 6.83
N ALA A 41 6.73 -7.19 7.72
CA ALA A 41 6.53 -7.35 9.15
C ALA A 41 5.22 -6.69 9.58
N GLU A 42 4.58 -7.25 10.59
CA GLU A 42 3.32 -6.71 11.07
C GLU A 42 3.44 -5.27 11.53
N LYS A 43 4.59 -4.92 12.11
CA LYS A 43 4.80 -3.55 12.57
C LYS A 43 4.84 -2.54 11.44
N SER A 44 5.00 -3.01 10.21
CA SER A 44 4.98 -2.14 9.04
C SER A 44 3.58 -1.93 8.48
N ILE A 45 2.59 -2.56 9.10
CA ILE A 45 1.21 -2.50 8.63
C ILE A 45 0.38 -1.76 9.66
N GLN A 46 -0.30 -0.69 9.22
CA GLN A 46 -1.21 0.05 10.08
C GLN A 46 -2.61 -0.03 9.53
N VAL A 47 -3.58 -0.22 10.41
CA VAL A 47 -4.98 -0.34 10.03
C VAL A 47 -5.77 0.73 10.76
N ASN A 48 -6.51 1.54 10.04
CA ASN A 48 -7.36 2.57 10.61
C ASN A 48 -8.77 2.41 10.10
N LEU A 49 -9.73 2.43 11.02
CA LEU A 49 -11.14 2.36 10.67
C LEU A 49 -11.63 3.75 10.30
N SER A 50 -12.54 3.81 9.36
CA SER A 50 -13.16 5.07 8.97
C SER A 50 -14.59 4.79 8.49
N GLY A 51 -15.36 5.87 8.27
CA GLY A 51 -16.71 5.72 7.78
C GLY A 51 -17.61 4.97 8.72
N LYS A 52 -17.49 5.24 10.02
CA LYS A 52 -18.29 4.58 11.05
C LYS A 52 -18.08 3.07 11.06
N GLY A 53 -16.86 2.64 10.71
CA GLY A 53 -16.51 1.24 10.74
C GLY A 53 -16.87 0.47 9.48
N ASN A 54 -17.41 1.15 8.47
CA ASN A 54 -17.73 0.48 7.20
C ASN A 54 -16.53 0.36 6.30
N PHE A 55 -15.54 1.20 6.48
CA PHE A 55 -14.36 1.24 5.64
C PHE A 55 -13.11 1.16 6.49
N VAL A 56 -12.04 0.70 5.87
CA VAL A 56 -10.76 0.56 6.56
C VAL A 56 -9.67 1.03 5.61
N SER A 57 -8.63 1.67 6.16
CA SER A 57 -7.43 1.94 5.40
C SER A 57 -6.31 1.08 5.96
N VAL A 58 -5.61 0.43 5.06
CA VAL A 58 -4.44 -0.39 5.39
C VAL A 58 -3.23 0.31 4.78
N THR A 59 -2.29 0.68 5.64
CA THR A 59 -1.05 1.31 5.19
C THR A 59 0.08 0.35 5.41
N VAL A 60 0.76 -0.01 4.34
CA VAL A 60 1.91 -0.91 4.40
C VAL A 60 3.15 -0.11 4.04
N THR A 61 4.07 0.02 4.98
CA THR A 61 5.34 0.70 4.72
C THR A 61 6.32 -0.29 4.16
N VAL A 62 6.80 -0.02 2.96
CA VAL A 62 7.73 -0.91 2.26
C VAL A 62 9.04 -0.20 2.03
N THR A 63 10.12 -0.98 1.92
CA THR A 63 11.40 -0.44 1.48
C THR A 63 11.43 -0.57 -0.03
N ALA A 64 11.18 0.55 -0.69
CA ALA A 64 11.16 0.57 -2.15
C ALA A 64 12.57 0.69 -2.71
N THR A 65 12.87 -0.08 -3.74
CA THR A 65 14.20 -0.10 -4.33
C THR A 65 14.27 0.67 -5.65
N SER A 66 13.13 1.00 -6.24
CA SER A 66 13.10 1.74 -7.48
C SER A 66 11.72 2.34 -7.71
N GLN A 67 11.66 3.33 -8.58
CA GLN A 67 10.37 3.93 -8.96
C GLN A 67 9.51 2.90 -9.70
N GLN A 68 10.14 2.05 -10.50
CA GLN A 68 9.40 1.03 -11.23
C GLN A 68 8.68 0.09 -10.27
N GLN A 69 9.33 -0.27 -9.18
CA GLN A 69 8.71 -1.14 -8.18
C GLN A 69 7.46 -0.48 -7.60
N LEU A 70 7.55 0.80 -7.27
CA LEU A 70 6.39 1.53 -6.75
C LEU A 70 5.26 1.61 -7.78
N ASP A 71 5.61 1.87 -9.03
CA ASP A 71 4.61 1.95 -10.09
C ASP A 71 3.90 0.61 -10.25
N ASP A 72 4.64 -0.48 -10.18
CA ASP A 72 4.06 -1.82 -10.30
C ASP A 72 3.13 -2.12 -9.14
N ILE A 73 3.51 -1.73 -7.93
CA ILE A 73 2.66 -1.93 -6.75
C ILE A 73 1.35 -1.16 -6.93
N TYR A 74 1.44 0.12 -7.28
CA TYR A 74 0.25 0.96 -7.44
C TYR A 74 -0.64 0.46 -8.56
N ARG A 75 -0.07 -0.07 -9.62
CA ARG A 75 -0.86 -0.64 -10.70
C ARG A 75 -1.68 -1.83 -10.21
N ASP A 76 -1.05 -2.71 -9.44
CA ASP A 76 -1.74 -3.89 -8.93
C ASP A 76 -2.82 -3.52 -7.92
N VAL A 77 -2.50 -2.63 -6.96
CA VAL A 77 -3.49 -2.29 -5.94
C VAL A 77 -4.63 -1.48 -6.53
N SER A 78 -4.35 -0.58 -7.46
CA SER A 78 -5.40 0.23 -8.08
C SER A 78 -6.30 -0.60 -8.98
N GLY A 79 -5.78 -1.68 -9.52
CA GLY A 79 -6.54 -2.55 -10.40
C GLY A 79 -7.33 -3.63 -9.69
N HIS A 80 -7.20 -3.75 -8.38
CA HIS A 80 -7.91 -4.78 -7.63
C HIS A 80 -9.30 -4.29 -7.22
N ASP A 81 -10.32 -5.13 -7.44
CA ASP A 81 -11.70 -4.74 -7.20
C ASP A 81 -11.97 -4.36 -5.75
N ASP A 82 -11.28 -4.97 -4.80
CA ASP A 82 -11.50 -4.71 -3.39
C ASP A 82 -10.88 -3.42 -2.91
N VAL A 83 -9.96 -2.85 -3.68
CA VAL A 83 -9.31 -1.60 -3.32
C VAL A 83 -10.10 -0.44 -3.93
N LEU A 84 -10.76 0.32 -3.06
CA LEU A 84 -11.58 1.44 -3.50
C LEU A 84 -10.73 2.66 -3.81
N MET A 85 -9.61 2.82 -3.10
CA MET A 85 -8.73 3.96 -3.29
C MET A 85 -7.31 3.57 -2.87
N ALA A 86 -6.33 4.00 -3.63
CA ALA A 86 -4.92 3.79 -3.29
C ALA A 86 -4.23 5.15 -3.29
N LEU A 87 -3.43 5.41 -2.25
CA LEU A 87 -2.72 6.69 -2.10
C LEU A 87 -1.22 6.49 -1.91
#